data_0e2f54ebd85e2ed51ce9e74529e7aba6
#
_entry.id   0e2f54ebd85e2ed51ce9e74529e7aba6
#
_cell.length_a   1.000
_cell.length_b   1.000
_cell.length_c   1.000
_cell.angle_alpha   90.00
_cell.angle_beta   90.00
_cell.angle_gamma   90.00
#
_symmetry.space_group_name_H-M   'P 1'
#
loop_
_entity.id
_entity.type
_entity.pdbx_description
1 polymer ?
#
loop_
_entity_poly.entity_id
_entity_poly.type
_entity_poly.pdbx_seq_one_letter_code
_entity_poly.pdbx_strand_id
1 'polypeptide(L)'
;MEVDLSKLQVGQMITPTWRLKPIYIVRREPSMVDKLPQHDADLKDPKSEDSIQPNYARNEMRARRADVLVLIGICTHLGCLPKQFFDAGDPVLGASWPGGFRCPCHGSRFDLAGRVFKGSPASTNLVVPPYAFRGQDTLVVGVDAIATQGAA
;
A
#
# COMPACT_ATOMS: atom_id res chain seq x y z
N MET A 1 9.06 11.78 9.37
CA MET A 1 7.77 11.89 10.08
C MET A 1 7.53 10.61 10.86
N GLU A 2 7.34 10.73 12.14
CA GLU A 2 7.05 9.58 13.00
C GLU A 2 5.55 9.37 13.13
N VAL A 3 5.14 8.12 13.08
CA VAL A 3 3.74 7.72 13.20
C VAL A 3 3.65 6.61 14.24
N ASP A 4 2.81 6.82 15.25
CA ASP A 4 2.55 5.82 16.29
C ASP A 4 1.49 4.84 15.77
N LEU A 5 1.85 3.56 15.68
CA LEU A 5 0.96 2.51 15.18
C LEU A 5 0.31 1.72 16.32
N SER A 6 0.59 2.06 17.59
CA SER A 6 0.15 1.23 18.72
C SER A 6 -1.37 1.08 18.81
N LYS A 7 -2.12 2.07 18.31
CA LYS A 7 -3.58 2.05 18.32
C LYS A 7 -4.21 1.68 16.99
N LEU A 8 -3.39 1.46 15.96
CA LEU A 8 -3.89 1.04 14.64
C LEU A 8 -4.22 -0.44 14.68
N GLN A 9 -5.48 -0.75 14.49
CA GLN A 9 -5.97 -2.11 14.54
C GLN A 9 -5.93 -2.78 13.19
N VAL A 10 -5.93 -4.11 13.19
CA VAL A 10 -5.96 -4.92 11.99
C VAL A 10 -7.19 -4.54 11.15
N GLY A 11 -6.97 -4.34 9.86
CA GLY A 11 -8.02 -3.93 8.94
C GLY A 11 -8.26 -2.42 8.87
N GLN A 12 -7.55 -1.64 9.67
CA GLN A 12 -7.70 -0.17 9.68
C GLN A 12 -6.64 0.51 8.84
N MET A 13 -6.99 1.71 8.37
CA MET A 13 -6.08 2.60 7.66
C MET A 13 -6.09 3.97 8.32
N ILE A 14 -4.91 4.57 8.47
CA ILE A 14 -4.76 5.99 8.82
C ILE A 14 -4.08 6.72 7.67
N THR A 15 -4.31 8.02 7.59
CA THR A 15 -3.86 8.83 6.45
C THR A 15 -3.18 10.11 6.92
N PRO A 16 -1.97 10.03 7.51
CA PRO A 16 -1.22 11.23 7.83
C PRO A 16 -0.69 11.90 6.56
N THR A 17 -0.33 13.18 6.69
CA THR A 17 0.25 13.95 5.59
C THR A 17 1.75 14.05 5.74
N TRP A 18 2.48 13.78 4.66
CA TRP A 18 3.93 13.89 4.59
C TRP A 18 4.30 14.63 3.30
N ARG A 19 4.99 15.76 3.43
CA ARG A 19 5.37 16.60 2.29
C ARG A 19 4.18 16.91 1.38
N LEU A 20 3.06 17.29 2.01
CA LEU A 20 1.80 17.63 1.33
C LEU A 20 1.14 16.46 0.59
N LYS A 21 1.55 15.23 0.88
CA LYS A 21 0.98 14.04 0.27
C LYS A 21 0.30 13.16 1.33
N PRO A 22 -0.85 12.56 1.02
CA PRO A 22 -1.47 11.61 1.95
C PRO A 22 -0.65 10.31 1.94
N ILE A 23 -0.35 9.81 3.12
CA ILE A 23 0.32 8.53 3.28
C ILE A 23 -0.70 7.54 3.79
N TYR A 24 -0.98 6.48 3.04
CA TYR A 24 -1.89 5.43 3.45
C TYR A 24 -1.11 4.39 4.24
N ILE A 25 -1.48 4.21 5.50
CA ILE A 25 -0.86 3.22 6.37
C ILE A 25 -1.95 2.25 6.78
N VAL A 26 -1.81 1.00 6.36
CA VAL A 26 -2.81 -0.05 6.56
C VAL A 26 -2.21 -1.15 7.41
N ARG A 27 -2.90 -1.54 8.49
CA ARG A 27 -2.54 -2.74 9.22
C ARG A 27 -3.32 -3.92 8.61
N ARG A 28 -2.60 -4.75 7.86
CA ARG A 28 -3.23 -5.85 7.11
C ARG A 28 -3.40 -7.09 7.98
N GLU A 29 -4.54 -7.77 7.79
CA GLU A 29 -4.73 -9.10 8.34
C GLU A 29 -3.87 -10.11 7.56
N PRO A 30 -3.44 -11.22 8.20
CA PRO A 30 -2.72 -12.26 7.47
C PRO A 30 -3.45 -12.76 6.22
N SER A 31 -4.78 -12.87 6.28
CA SER A 31 -5.59 -13.29 5.13
C SER A 31 -5.48 -12.32 3.95
N MET A 32 -5.33 -11.03 4.20
CA MET A 32 -5.17 -10.02 3.14
C MET A 32 -3.84 -10.20 2.41
N VAL A 33 -2.80 -10.57 3.14
CA VAL A 33 -1.48 -10.81 2.55
C VAL A 33 -1.45 -12.15 1.82
N ASP A 34 -2.07 -13.18 2.39
CA ASP A 34 -2.09 -14.53 1.81
C ASP A 34 -2.81 -14.58 0.46
N LYS A 35 -3.74 -13.66 0.22
CA LYS A 35 -4.47 -13.60 -1.05
C LYS A 35 -3.69 -12.95 -2.18
N LEU A 36 -2.62 -12.21 -1.89
CA LEU A 36 -1.92 -11.44 -2.90
C LEU A 36 -1.43 -12.27 -4.10
N PRO A 37 -0.81 -13.45 -3.92
CA PRO A 37 -0.37 -14.22 -5.08
C PRO A 37 -1.50 -14.80 -5.92
N GLN A 38 -2.71 -14.89 -5.36
CA GLN A 38 -3.83 -15.55 -6.04
C GLN A 38 -4.33 -14.77 -7.27
N HIS A 39 -4.06 -13.47 -7.35
CA HIS A 39 -4.52 -12.65 -8.47
C HIS A 39 -3.39 -12.00 -9.25
N ASP A 40 -2.18 -12.53 -9.17
CA ASP A 40 -1.02 -11.97 -9.88
C ASP A 40 -1.26 -11.86 -11.39
N ALA A 41 -1.96 -12.83 -11.97
CA ALA A 41 -2.26 -12.82 -13.39
C ALA A 41 -3.15 -11.66 -13.84
N ASP A 42 -3.88 -11.06 -12.90
CA ASP A 42 -4.79 -9.95 -13.17
C ASP A 42 -4.12 -8.58 -13.02
N LEU A 43 -2.84 -8.54 -12.70
CA LEU A 43 -2.11 -7.31 -12.41
C LEU A 43 -1.23 -6.91 -13.59
N LYS A 44 -1.05 -5.58 -13.77
CA LYS A 44 -0.17 -5.05 -14.81
C LYS A 44 1.30 -5.23 -14.46
N ASP A 45 1.64 -5.07 -13.16
CA ASP A 45 3.03 -5.08 -12.70
C ASP A 45 3.14 -5.83 -11.36
N PRO A 46 2.86 -7.14 -11.35
CA PRO A 46 2.80 -7.90 -10.09
C PRO A 46 4.12 -7.93 -9.33
N LYS A 47 5.25 -7.76 -10.02
CA LYS A 47 6.58 -7.78 -9.40
C LYS A 47 7.16 -6.38 -9.19
N SER A 48 6.38 -5.33 -9.45
CA SER A 48 6.78 -3.93 -9.26
C SER A 48 8.06 -3.56 -10.02
N GLU A 49 8.21 -4.08 -11.22
CA GLU A 49 9.37 -3.81 -12.07
C GLU A 49 9.33 -2.41 -12.68
N ASP A 50 8.12 -1.91 -12.97
CA ASP A 50 7.91 -0.61 -13.60
C ASP A 50 7.33 0.43 -12.64
N SER A 51 7.30 0.11 -11.34
CA SER A 51 6.69 0.94 -10.32
C SER A 51 7.75 1.50 -9.37
N ILE A 52 7.36 2.51 -8.57
CA ILE A 52 8.28 3.20 -7.68
C ILE A 52 8.13 2.69 -6.26
N GLN A 53 9.19 2.12 -5.73
CA GLN A 53 9.31 1.70 -4.34
C GLN A 53 10.78 1.52 -3.98
N PRO A 54 11.13 1.60 -2.68
CA PRO A 54 12.47 1.22 -2.24
C PRO A 54 12.72 -0.29 -2.45
N ASN A 55 13.98 -0.69 -2.52
CA ASN A 55 14.34 -2.08 -2.76
C ASN A 55 13.76 -3.05 -1.74
N TYR A 56 13.68 -2.66 -0.47
CA TYR A 56 13.12 -3.50 0.58
C TYR A 56 11.61 -3.74 0.44
N ALA A 57 10.93 -2.93 -0.37
CA ALA A 57 9.51 -3.10 -0.65
C ALA A 57 9.26 -3.63 -2.06
N ARG A 58 10.30 -4.04 -2.78
CA ARG A 58 10.16 -4.66 -4.10
C ARG A 58 9.94 -6.14 -3.95
N ASN A 59 8.84 -6.47 -3.31
CA ASN A 59 8.39 -7.83 -3.08
C ASN A 59 6.88 -7.87 -3.32
N GLU A 60 6.29 -9.05 -3.20
CA GLU A 60 4.87 -9.24 -3.51
C GLU A 60 3.95 -8.43 -2.61
N MET A 61 4.30 -8.32 -1.35
CA MET A 61 3.50 -7.56 -0.38
C MET A 61 3.82 -6.07 -0.36
N ARG A 62 4.86 -5.65 -1.09
CA ARG A 62 5.35 -4.28 -1.22
C ARG A 62 5.56 -3.57 0.11
N ALA A 63 6.18 -4.29 1.04
CA ALA A 63 6.40 -3.80 2.39
C ALA A 63 7.62 -4.46 3.03
N ARG A 64 8.18 -3.80 4.05
CA ARG A 64 9.19 -4.38 4.93
C ARG A 64 8.60 -5.44 5.84
N ARG A 65 7.37 -5.19 6.33
CA ARG A 65 6.63 -6.09 7.22
C ARG A 65 5.29 -6.38 6.59
N ALA A 66 4.89 -7.63 6.59
CA ALA A 66 3.66 -8.06 5.96
C ALA A 66 2.41 -7.37 6.55
N ASP A 67 2.43 -7.08 7.85
CA ASP A 67 1.28 -6.52 8.55
C ASP A 67 1.08 -5.01 8.34
N VAL A 68 2.09 -4.30 7.86
CA VAL A 68 1.98 -2.85 7.68
C VAL A 68 2.31 -2.45 6.25
N LEU A 69 1.29 -1.98 5.54
CA LEU A 69 1.44 -1.44 4.18
C LEU A 69 1.54 0.08 4.26
N VAL A 70 2.51 0.66 3.56
CA VAL A 70 2.74 2.11 3.52
C VAL A 70 2.77 2.55 2.06
N LEU A 71 1.83 3.39 1.68
CA LEU A 71 1.70 3.86 0.30
C LEU A 71 1.53 5.37 0.27
N ILE A 72 1.96 6.00 -0.81
CA ILE A 72 1.51 7.34 -1.12
C ILE A 72 0.12 7.20 -1.73
N GLY A 73 -0.89 7.80 -1.10
CA GLY A 73 -2.28 7.65 -1.50
C GLY A 73 -2.67 8.55 -2.67
N ILE A 74 -1.89 8.50 -3.73
CA ILE A 74 -2.12 9.29 -4.94
C ILE A 74 -2.15 8.34 -6.13
N CYS A 75 -3.28 8.37 -6.86
CA CYS A 75 -3.45 7.52 -8.05
C CYS A 75 -2.37 7.84 -9.09
N THR A 76 -1.73 6.80 -9.59
CA THR A 76 -0.65 6.93 -10.57
C THR A 76 -1.13 7.28 -11.97
N HIS A 77 -2.44 7.47 -12.17
CA HIS A 77 -3.00 7.96 -13.42
C HIS A 77 -2.97 9.50 -13.50
N LEU A 78 -3.86 10.19 -12.75
CA LEU A 78 -3.97 11.64 -12.81
C LEU A 78 -3.98 12.32 -11.43
N GLY A 79 -3.52 11.64 -10.40
CA GLY A 79 -3.30 12.24 -9.09
C GLY A 79 -4.50 12.30 -8.15
N CYS A 80 -5.61 11.64 -8.47
CA CYS A 80 -6.73 11.54 -7.54
C CYS A 80 -6.38 10.61 -6.37
N LEU A 81 -7.21 10.66 -5.30
CA LEU A 81 -6.96 9.89 -4.09
C LEU A 81 -7.77 8.59 -4.14
N PRO A 82 -7.11 7.41 -4.23
CA PRO A 82 -7.84 6.15 -4.21
C PRO A 82 -8.59 5.95 -2.90
N LYS A 83 -9.78 5.37 -2.97
CA LYS A 83 -10.58 5.04 -1.78
C LYS A 83 -10.36 3.59 -1.39
N GLN A 84 -10.45 3.33 -0.08
CA GLN A 84 -10.32 1.97 0.44
C GLN A 84 -11.59 1.16 0.22
N PHE A 85 -11.41 -0.08 -0.23
CA PHE A 85 -12.46 -1.07 -0.36
C PHE A 85 -11.84 -2.40 0.07
N PHE A 86 -11.69 -2.58 1.38
CA PHE A 86 -10.90 -3.70 1.93
C PHE A 86 -11.67 -5.01 2.00
N ASP A 87 -13.00 -4.95 1.90
CA ASP A 87 -13.82 -6.15 1.98
C ASP A 87 -13.83 -6.93 0.66
N ALA A 88 -13.44 -8.20 0.72
CA ALA A 88 -13.52 -9.07 -0.44
C ALA A 88 -14.98 -9.22 -0.88
N GLY A 89 -15.21 -9.23 -2.19
CA GLY A 89 -16.57 -9.39 -2.73
C GLY A 89 -17.47 -8.18 -2.55
N ASP A 90 -16.89 -6.98 -2.38
CA ASP A 90 -17.65 -5.75 -2.23
C ASP A 90 -18.72 -5.62 -3.32
N PRO A 91 -19.99 -5.30 -2.98
CA PRO A 91 -21.07 -5.23 -3.98
C PRO A 91 -20.83 -4.24 -5.11
N VAL A 92 -20.07 -3.17 -4.85
CA VAL A 92 -19.76 -2.15 -5.86
C VAL A 92 -18.69 -2.66 -6.84
N LEU A 93 -17.71 -3.44 -6.35
CA LEU A 93 -16.56 -3.87 -7.14
C LEU A 93 -16.67 -5.30 -7.67
N GLY A 94 -17.61 -6.07 -7.17
CA GLY A 94 -17.92 -7.39 -7.70
C GLY A 94 -17.48 -8.55 -6.83
N ALA A 95 -18.05 -9.72 -7.09
CA ALA A 95 -17.85 -10.91 -6.25
C ALA A 95 -16.39 -11.40 -6.23
N SER A 96 -15.62 -11.13 -7.29
CA SER A 96 -14.22 -11.55 -7.36
C SER A 96 -13.24 -10.53 -6.79
N TRP A 97 -13.72 -9.41 -6.29
CA TRP A 97 -12.88 -8.36 -5.72
C TRP A 97 -12.15 -8.88 -4.47
N PRO A 98 -10.81 -8.82 -4.45
CA PRO A 98 -10.06 -9.39 -3.31
C PRO A 98 -9.83 -8.41 -2.15
N GLY A 99 -10.22 -7.14 -2.32
CA GLY A 99 -9.88 -6.08 -1.40
C GLY A 99 -8.76 -5.21 -1.96
N GLY A 100 -8.80 -3.92 -1.65
CA GLY A 100 -7.79 -2.97 -2.10
C GLY A 100 -8.34 -1.56 -2.19
N PHE A 101 -8.00 -0.87 -3.28
CA PHE A 101 -8.34 0.54 -3.47
C PHE A 101 -8.95 0.76 -4.85
N ARG A 102 -9.81 1.77 -4.96
CA ARG A 102 -10.36 2.19 -6.24
C ARG A 102 -10.30 3.71 -6.36
N CYS A 103 -9.75 4.18 -7.47
CA CYS A 103 -9.70 5.62 -7.74
C CYS A 103 -11.08 6.10 -8.23
N PRO A 104 -11.69 7.10 -7.56
CA PRO A 104 -13.03 7.55 -7.94
C PRO A 104 -13.07 8.35 -9.24
N CYS A 105 -11.94 8.90 -9.70
CA CYS A 105 -11.92 9.76 -10.88
C CYS A 105 -12.13 8.98 -12.17
N HIS A 106 -11.38 7.89 -12.39
CA HIS A 106 -11.44 7.11 -13.63
C HIS A 106 -11.49 5.60 -13.40
N GLY A 107 -11.66 5.18 -12.14
CA GLY A 107 -11.92 3.79 -11.82
C GLY A 107 -10.73 2.84 -11.76
N SER A 108 -9.49 3.36 -11.74
CA SER A 108 -8.32 2.49 -11.54
C SER A 108 -8.45 1.71 -10.25
N ARG A 109 -8.09 0.42 -10.30
CA ARG A 109 -8.17 -0.49 -9.15
C ARG A 109 -6.80 -0.98 -8.76
N PHE A 110 -6.57 -1.06 -7.45
CA PHE A 110 -5.31 -1.50 -6.86
C PHE A 110 -5.60 -2.52 -5.77
N ASP A 111 -4.72 -3.50 -5.60
CA ASP A 111 -4.90 -4.52 -4.57
C ASP A 111 -4.39 -4.04 -3.20
N LEU A 112 -4.36 -4.95 -2.23
CA LEU A 112 -3.91 -4.64 -0.86
C LEU A 112 -2.38 -4.59 -0.72
N ALA A 113 -1.66 -4.53 -1.81
CA ALA A 113 -0.25 -4.16 -1.88
C ALA A 113 -0.07 -2.91 -2.74
N GLY A 114 -1.17 -2.28 -3.17
CA GLY A 114 -1.13 -1.12 -4.06
C GLY A 114 -0.79 -1.47 -5.49
N ARG A 115 -0.90 -2.74 -5.88
CA ARG A 115 -0.59 -3.19 -7.24
C ARG A 115 -1.79 -2.97 -8.15
N VAL A 116 -1.53 -2.39 -9.33
CA VAL A 116 -2.59 -1.98 -10.26
C VAL A 116 -3.14 -3.17 -11.06
N PHE A 117 -4.46 -3.29 -11.16
CA PHE A 117 -5.12 -4.31 -11.96
C PHE A 117 -5.11 -3.96 -13.44
N LYS A 118 -5.04 -4.98 -14.28
CA LYS A 118 -5.25 -4.84 -15.73
C LYS A 118 -6.60 -4.21 -16.00
N GLY A 119 -6.70 -3.45 -17.07
CA GLY A 119 -7.92 -2.73 -17.41
C GLY A 119 -8.06 -1.38 -16.70
N SER A 120 -7.16 -1.05 -15.78
CA SER A 120 -7.16 0.25 -15.11
C SER A 120 -6.49 1.31 -15.98
N PRO A 121 -6.95 2.59 -15.92
CA PRO A 121 -6.25 3.69 -16.61
C PRO A 121 -4.83 3.92 -16.08
N ALA A 122 -4.60 3.72 -14.77
CA ALA A 122 -3.26 3.83 -14.20
C ALA A 122 -2.35 2.75 -14.76
N SER A 123 -1.10 3.08 -15.05
CA SER A 123 -0.14 2.14 -15.64
C SER A 123 0.81 1.50 -14.65
N THR A 124 0.97 2.09 -13.47
CA THR A 124 1.92 1.62 -12.45
C THR A 124 1.24 1.45 -11.11
N ASN A 125 1.89 0.70 -10.23
CA ASN A 125 1.43 0.50 -8.86
C ASN A 125 1.50 1.81 -8.08
N LEU A 126 0.77 1.91 -6.98
CA LEU A 126 0.89 3.05 -6.08
C LEU A 126 2.32 3.13 -5.54
N VAL A 127 2.80 4.35 -5.33
CA VAL A 127 4.18 4.58 -4.89
C VAL A 127 4.34 4.19 -3.43
N VAL A 128 5.43 3.49 -3.10
CA VAL A 128 5.84 3.25 -1.72
C VAL A 128 6.91 4.29 -1.37
N PRO A 129 6.67 5.13 -0.34
CA PRO A 129 7.69 6.09 0.09
C PRO A 129 8.80 5.38 0.87
N PRO A 130 9.95 6.03 1.05
CA PRO A 130 10.95 5.49 1.97
C PRO A 130 10.41 5.52 3.40
N TYR A 131 10.67 4.45 4.16
CA TYR A 131 10.25 4.38 5.55
C TYR A 131 11.05 3.32 6.29
N ALA A 132 11.06 3.41 7.61
CA ALA A 132 11.67 2.43 8.49
C ALA A 132 10.84 2.31 9.77
N PHE A 133 11.09 1.26 10.53
CA PHE A 133 10.45 1.07 11.83
C PHE A 133 11.46 1.34 12.94
N ARG A 134 10.98 1.99 14.00
CA ARG A 134 11.71 2.09 15.27
C ARG A 134 10.94 1.24 16.28
N GLY A 135 11.41 0.01 16.51
CA GLY A 135 10.66 -0.94 17.33
C GLY A 135 9.42 -1.47 16.60
N GLN A 136 8.46 -1.95 17.37
CA GLN A 136 7.27 -2.62 16.84
C GLN A 136 6.20 -1.66 16.32
N ASP A 137 6.05 -0.52 16.97
CA ASP A 137 4.87 0.32 16.80
C ASP A 137 5.17 1.75 16.35
N THR A 138 6.41 2.08 16.02
CA THR A 138 6.75 3.40 15.50
C THR A 138 7.23 3.28 14.06
N LEU A 139 6.51 3.95 13.16
CA LEU A 139 6.86 4.06 11.75
C LEU A 139 7.51 5.43 11.52
N VAL A 140 8.62 5.45 10.80
CA VAL A 140 9.26 6.71 10.41
C VAL A 140 9.23 6.81 8.88
N VAL A 141 8.43 7.73 8.37
CA VAL A 141 8.32 7.97 6.93
C VAL A 141 9.33 9.01 6.51
N GLY A 142 9.98 8.77 5.37
CA GLY A 142 10.96 9.71 4.80
C GLY A 142 12.41 9.28 5.00
N VAL A 143 12.65 8.14 5.63
CA VAL A 143 14.00 7.59 5.82
C VAL A 143 14.00 6.11 5.46
N ASP A 144 15.09 5.61 4.91
CA ASP A 144 15.23 4.19 4.56
C ASP A 144 15.73 3.34 5.72
N ALA A 145 16.39 3.96 6.70
CA ALA A 145 16.92 3.28 7.86
C ALA A 145 16.96 4.24 9.03
N ILE A 146 16.83 3.67 10.24
CA ILE A 146 16.97 4.47 11.46
C ILE A 146 18.45 4.56 11.78
N ALA A 147 18.92 5.79 11.86
CA ALA A 147 20.27 6.04 12.34
C ALA A 147 20.28 5.74 13.84
N THR A 148 21.15 4.94 14.24
CA THR A 148 21.07 4.56 15.57
C THR A 148 22.15 4.67 16.40
N GLN A 149 21.78 4.85 16.78
CA GLN A 149 22.10 4.37 17.15
C GLN A 149 22.64 3.46 17.07
N GLY A 150 22.99 3.68 16.80
CA GLY A 150 23.60 3.20 16.28
C GLY A 150 23.50 2.18 15.80
N ALA A 151 23.02 1.99 15.77
CA ALA A 151 22.87 1.14 15.24
C ALA A 151 22.90 0.90 14.40
N ALA A 152 23.14 0.97 14.45
CA ALA A 152 23.34 0.83 13.78
C ALA A 152 23.40 0.46 13.32
#